data_0877e12a5b81298ddf54182cd26e876f
#
_entry.id   0877e12a5b81298ddf54182cd26e876f
#
_cell.length_a   1.000
_cell.length_b   1.000
_cell.length_c   1.000
_cell.angle_alpha   90.00
_cell.angle_beta   90.00
_cell.angle_gamma   90.00
#
_symmetry.space_group_name_H-M   'P 1'
#
loop_
_entity.id
_entity.type
_entity.pdbx_description
1 polymer ?
#
loop_
_entity_poly.entity_id
_entity_poly.type
_entity_poly.pdbx_seq_one_letter_code
_entity_poly.pdbx_strand_id
1 'polypeptide(L)'
;LEANCILVADIERGGVFAQIIGTLELLKPEEKKLIKGIIINRFRGDISLFDEGKKWIEKKTKIPILGILPYIKDNFPPEDSLDLLERKSTNKNPELQVGIIKFPSISNFSDLDPLENEEDINLNWINNTQDFDDFDLIILPGSKQTIKDISFLKETGLIKSILDYSCKNGNIFGICGGLQMLGEYLEDPYSKEGLNYSAKESIKGIGLLPLKTIFQKTKITKRITCEANWPCLTEIEGFEIHNGITEVRKKNGEEKLKNIFKENKLGWYLDKKEKGSI
;
A
#
# COMPACT_ATOMS: atom_id res chain seq x y z
N LEU A 1 -6.42 15.90 26.53
CA LEU A 1 -7.38 16.20 25.47
C LEU A 1 -8.79 15.98 26.00
N GLU A 2 -9.59 17.04 26.09
CA GLU A 2 -11.02 16.96 26.47
C GLU A 2 -11.89 16.74 25.22
N ALA A 3 -11.60 15.68 24.46
CA ALA A 3 -12.33 15.36 23.24
C ALA A 3 -13.56 14.50 23.52
N ASN A 4 -14.68 14.79 22.89
CA ASN A 4 -15.84 13.90 22.92
C ASN A 4 -15.50 12.59 22.20
N CYS A 5 -15.77 11.46 22.83
CA CYS A 5 -15.48 10.13 22.32
C CYS A 5 -16.76 9.36 21.99
N ILE A 6 -16.71 8.52 20.99
CA ILE A 6 -17.74 7.53 20.64
C ILE A 6 -17.13 6.16 20.82
N LEU A 7 -17.79 5.29 21.60
CA LEU A 7 -17.38 3.90 21.76
C LEU A 7 -17.94 3.07 20.63
N VAL A 8 -17.09 2.44 19.81
CA VAL A 8 -17.49 1.51 18.76
C VAL A 8 -17.34 0.09 19.28
N ALA A 9 -18.42 -0.68 19.28
CA ALA A 9 -18.47 -2.05 19.79
C ALA A 9 -18.78 -3.03 18.65
N ASP A 10 -17.94 -4.05 18.50
CA ASP A 10 -18.07 -5.09 17.48
C ASP A 10 -18.95 -6.24 18.00
N ILE A 11 -20.16 -6.41 17.40
CA ILE A 11 -21.12 -7.44 17.82
C ILE A 11 -20.78 -8.83 17.25
N GLU A 12 -20.01 -8.90 16.19
CA GLU A 12 -19.70 -10.17 15.49
C GLU A 12 -18.92 -11.15 16.35
N ARG A 13 -18.04 -10.63 17.22
CA ARG A 13 -17.20 -11.46 18.11
C ARG A 13 -17.95 -12.05 19.29
N GLY A 14 -19.23 -11.72 19.47
CA GLY A 14 -20.01 -12.11 20.64
C GLY A 14 -19.63 -11.35 21.92
N GLY A 15 -20.53 -11.40 22.92
CA GLY A 15 -20.27 -10.78 24.23
C GLY A 15 -20.28 -9.24 24.23
N VAL A 16 -20.83 -8.58 23.21
CA VAL A 16 -20.79 -7.11 23.04
C VAL A 16 -21.32 -6.34 24.25
N PHE A 17 -22.33 -6.85 24.94
CA PHE A 17 -22.85 -6.25 26.17
C PHE A 17 -21.79 -6.21 27.28
N ALA A 18 -21.10 -7.33 27.48
CA ALA A 18 -20.04 -7.43 28.49
C ALA A 18 -18.84 -6.54 28.12
N GLN A 19 -18.47 -6.49 26.84
CA GLN A 19 -17.40 -5.64 26.35
C GLN A 19 -17.69 -4.15 26.59
N ILE A 20 -18.92 -3.67 26.27
CA ILE A 20 -19.31 -2.29 26.49
C ILE A 20 -19.27 -1.95 27.99
N ILE A 21 -19.91 -2.78 28.82
CA ILE A 21 -19.97 -2.54 30.28
C ILE A 21 -18.56 -2.61 30.88
N GLY A 22 -17.79 -3.65 30.54
CA GLY A 22 -16.42 -3.82 31.05
C GLY A 22 -15.50 -2.67 30.66
N THR A 23 -15.58 -2.20 29.41
CA THR A 23 -14.80 -1.04 28.96
C THR A 23 -15.15 0.20 29.79
N LEU A 24 -16.45 0.49 29.97
CA LEU A 24 -16.88 1.65 30.73
C LEU A 24 -16.56 1.57 32.22
N GLU A 25 -16.51 0.37 32.80
CA GLU A 25 -16.13 0.20 34.22
C GLU A 25 -14.61 0.32 34.46
N LEU A 26 -13.80 0.05 33.44
CA LEU A 26 -12.34 0.21 33.53
C LEU A 26 -11.87 1.65 33.36
N LEU A 27 -12.70 2.53 32.78
CA LEU A 27 -12.38 3.94 32.61
C LEU A 27 -12.52 4.72 33.93
N LYS A 28 -11.64 5.68 34.12
CA LYS A 28 -11.77 6.64 35.23
C LYS A 28 -13.03 7.51 35.06
N PRO A 29 -13.62 8.03 36.14
CA PRO A 29 -14.84 8.84 36.06
C PRO A 29 -14.77 10.02 35.09
N GLU A 30 -13.62 10.70 35.03
CA GLU A 30 -13.34 11.79 34.09
C GLU A 30 -13.30 11.34 32.64
N GLU A 31 -12.73 10.18 32.34
CA GLU A 31 -12.65 9.60 31.00
C GLU A 31 -14.02 9.08 30.54
N LYS A 32 -14.75 8.42 31.45
CA LYS A 32 -16.12 7.93 31.17
C LYS A 32 -17.06 9.07 30.77
N LYS A 33 -16.89 10.28 31.32
CA LYS A 33 -17.67 11.47 30.95
C LYS A 33 -17.44 11.93 29.52
N LEU A 34 -16.30 11.57 28.91
CA LEU A 34 -15.99 11.93 27.54
C LEU A 34 -16.75 11.04 26.53
N ILE A 35 -17.21 9.85 26.94
CA ILE A 35 -17.98 8.96 26.06
C ILE A 35 -19.39 9.53 25.89
N LYS A 36 -19.69 10.01 24.67
CA LYS A 36 -20.96 10.68 24.36
C LYS A 36 -21.94 9.79 23.63
N GLY A 37 -21.49 8.65 23.13
CA GLY A 37 -22.34 7.72 22.41
C GLY A 37 -21.68 6.37 22.17
N ILE A 38 -22.47 5.41 21.78
CA ILE A 38 -22.05 4.06 21.42
C ILE A 38 -22.52 3.78 19.99
N ILE A 39 -21.70 3.14 19.20
CA ILE A 39 -22.06 2.57 17.89
C ILE A 39 -21.87 1.05 17.98
N ILE A 40 -22.87 0.30 17.55
CA ILE A 40 -22.78 -1.15 17.37
C ILE A 40 -22.35 -1.40 15.92
N ASN A 41 -21.23 -2.07 15.72
CA ASN A 41 -20.67 -2.34 14.40
C ASN A 41 -20.79 -3.80 14.00
N ARG A 42 -20.78 -4.07 12.70
CA ARG A 42 -20.85 -5.42 12.09
C ARG A 42 -22.10 -6.21 12.43
N PHE A 43 -23.25 -5.54 12.52
CA PHE A 43 -24.51 -6.20 12.82
C PHE A 43 -24.99 -7.06 11.64
N ARG A 44 -25.28 -8.34 11.92
CA ARG A 44 -25.84 -9.26 10.92
C ARG A 44 -27.30 -9.59 11.25
N GLY A 45 -28.13 -9.63 10.22
CA GLY A 45 -29.54 -9.96 10.33
C GLY A 45 -30.45 -8.75 10.53
N ASP A 46 -31.63 -8.98 11.07
CA ASP A 46 -32.66 -7.95 11.25
C ASP A 46 -32.32 -7.06 12.47
N ILE A 47 -32.11 -5.78 12.22
CA ILE A 47 -31.74 -4.78 13.24
C ILE A 47 -32.83 -4.65 14.31
N SER A 48 -34.13 -4.89 13.95
CA SER A 48 -35.25 -4.81 14.89
C SER A 48 -35.11 -5.79 16.06
N LEU A 49 -34.45 -6.92 15.85
CA LEU A 49 -34.19 -7.90 16.93
C LEU A 49 -33.24 -7.37 18.01
N PHE A 50 -32.55 -6.28 17.75
CA PHE A 50 -31.62 -5.66 18.72
C PHE A 50 -32.25 -4.53 19.55
N ASP A 51 -33.51 -4.18 19.30
CA ASP A 51 -34.18 -3.05 19.97
C ASP A 51 -34.20 -3.18 21.50
N GLU A 52 -34.47 -4.37 22.01
CA GLU A 52 -34.45 -4.63 23.45
C GLU A 52 -33.01 -4.52 24.02
N GLY A 53 -32.05 -5.04 23.27
CA GLY A 53 -30.63 -4.93 23.62
C GLY A 53 -30.15 -3.48 23.67
N LYS A 54 -30.57 -2.67 22.69
CA LYS A 54 -30.32 -1.24 22.64
C LYS A 54 -30.86 -0.54 23.91
N LYS A 55 -32.14 -0.75 24.20
CA LYS A 55 -32.77 -0.16 25.41
C LYS A 55 -32.10 -0.58 26.70
N TRP A 56 -31.64 -1.84 26.78
CA TRP A 56 -30.94 -2.34 27.96
C TRP A 56 -29.60 -1.66 28.15
N ILE A 57 -28.77 -1.54 27.07
CA ILE A 57 -27.47 -0.87 27.13
C ILE A 57 -27.64 0.60 27.53
N GLU A 58 -28.53 1.33 26.88
CA GLU A 58 -28.80 2.74 27.19
C GLU A 58 -29.27 2.94 28.63
N LYS A 59 -30.17 2.08 29.13
CA LYS A 59 -30.63 2.10 30.52
C LYS A 59 -29.48 1.85 31.50
N LYS A 60 -28.59 0.88 31.19
CA LYS A 60 -27.51 0.47 32.08
C LYS A 60 -26.36 1.47 32.08
N THR A 61 -25.99 1.99 30.93
CA THR A 61 -24.81 2.87 30.78
C THR A 61 -25.14 4.35 30.91
N LYS A 62 -26.38 4.75 30.69
CA LYS A 62 -26.86 6.13 30.52
C LYS A 62 -26.21 6.84 29.32
N ILE A 63 -25.66 6.09 28.36
CA ILE A 63 -25.04 6.57 27.14
C ILE A 63 -25.90 6.12 25.95
N PRO A 64 -26.28 7.02 25.01
CA PRO A 64 -27.14 6.66 23.89
C PRO A 64 -26.41 5.79 22.88
N ILE A 65 -27.13 4.83 22.25
CA ILE A 65 -26.67 4.16 21.03
C ILE A 65 -27.01 5.04 19.84
N LEU A 66 -25.98 5.63 19.25
CA LEU A 66 -26.09 6.58 18.14
C LEU A 66 -26.41 5.90 16.80
N GLY A 67 -26.03 4.63 16.64
CA GLY A 67 -26.26 3.89 15.44
C GLY A 67 -25.91 2.40 15.57
N ILE A 68 -26.50 1.62 14.68
CA ILE A 68 -26.20 0.20 14.48
C ILE A 68 -25.79 0.09 13.01
N LEU A 69 -24.54 -0.25 12.76
CA LEU A 69 -24.00 -0.42 11.42
C LEU A 69 -24.12 -1.87 10.99
N PRO A 70 -24.78 -2.13 9.86
CA PRO A 70 -24.87 -3.49 9.33
C PRO A 70 -23.46 -3.99 8.96
N TYR A 71 -23.31 -5.31 8.90
CA TYR A 71 -22.13 -5.91 8.32
C TYR A 71 -22.10 -5.57 6.82
N ILE A 72 -21.09 -4.83 6.42
CA ILE A 72 -20.83 -4.50 5.02
C ILE A 72 -19.74 -5.48 4.57
N LYS A 73 -20.04 -6.27 3.54
CA LYS A 73 -19.05 -7.18 2.95
C LYS A 73 -17.94 -6.33 2.32
N ASP A 74 -16.74 -6.58 2.73
CA ASP A 74 -15.55 -5.79 2.60
C ASP A 74 -15.34 -5.11 1.24
N ASN A 75 -15.42 -3.78 1.27
CA ASN A 75 -14.87 -2.91 0.24
C ASN A 75 -14.03 -1.78 0.86
N PHE A 76 -13.68 -1.91 2.15
CA PHE A 76 -12.77 -0.97 2.79
C PHE A 76 -11.37 -1.54 2.83
N PRO A 77 -10.35 -0.77 2.39
CA PRO A 77 -8.98 -1.20 2.52
C PRO A 77 -8.67 -1.50 4.00
N PRO A 78 -8.03 -2.63 4.30
CA PRO A 78 -7.64 -2.96 5.67
C PRO A 78 -6.66 -1.92 6.19
N GLU A 79 -6.84 -1.50 7.44
CA GLU A 79 -6.03 -0.47 8.09
C GLU A 79 -4.64 -1.00 8.48
N ASP A 80 -4.50 -2.31 8.68
CA ASP A 80 -3.25 -2.95 9.16
C ASP A 80 -2.67 -3.92 8.15
N SER A 81 -1.33 -3.83 7.98
CA SER A 81 -0.54 -4.76 7.15
C SER A 81 -0.58 -6.24 7.61
N LEU A 82 -1.13 -6.53 8.78
CA LEU A 82 -1.32 -7.89 9.29
C LEU A 82 -2.36 -8.68 8.48
N ASP A 83 -3.33 -8.01 7.90
CA ASP A 83 -4.38 -8.61 7.04
C ASP A 83 -3.79 -9.16 5.72
N LEU A 84 -2.63 -8.63 5.29
CA LEU A 84 -1.92 -9.13 4.12
C LEU A 84 -1.42 -10.58 4.27
N LEU A 85 -1.32 -11.08 5.51
CA LEU A 85 -0.87 -12.46 5.78
C LEU A 85 -1.94 -13.50 5.45
N GLU A 86 -3.22 -13.11 5.45
CA GLU A 86 -4.37 -14.00 5.27
C GLU A 86 -5.02 -13.88 3.88
N ARG A 87 -4.61 -12.87 3.08
CA ARG A 87 -5.14 -12.67 1.73
C ARG A 87 -4.66 -13.78 0.80
N LYS A 88 -5.57 -14.66 0.43
CA LYS A 88 -5.37 -15.65 -0.65
C LYS A 88 -6.33 -15.29 -1.77
N SER A 89 -5.79 -15.12 -2.96
CA SER A 89 -6.63 -15.08 -4.15
C SER A 89 -7.40 -16.40 -4.26
N THR A 90 -8.70 -16.30 -4.49
CA THR A 90 -9.62 -17.45 -4.60
C THR A 90 -10.05 -17.71 -6.04
N ASN A 91 -9.45 -17.01 -7.00
CA ASN A 91 -9.84 -17.11 -8.40
C ASN A 91 -9.50 -18.49 -8.96
N LYS A 92 -10.50 -19.17 -9.52
CA LYS A 92 -10.36 -20.56 -9.95
C LYS A 92 -9.66 -20.73 -11.30
N ASN A 93 -9.70 -19.71 -12.17
CA ASN A 93 -9.05 -19.71 -13.48
C ASN A 93 -8.59 -18.30 -13.85
N PRO A 94 -7.58 -17.75 -13.19
CA PRO A 94 -7.08 -16.41 -13.50
C PRO A 94 -6.37 -16.43 -14.86
N GLU A 95 -6.57 -15.38 -15.67
CA GLU A 95 -5.85 -15.19 -16.94
C GLU A 95 -4.44 -14.64 -16.70
N LEU A 96 -4.25 -13.86 -15.60
CA LEU A 96 -2.99 -13.23 -15.27
C LEU A 96 -2.50 -13.60 -13.87
N GLN A 97 -1.22 -13.95 -13.78
CA GLN A 97 -0.51 -14.20 -12.54
C GLN A 97 0.37 -12.98 -12.20
N VAL A 98 0.08 -12.31 -11.11
CA VAL A 98 0.82 -11.13 -10.67
C VAL A 98 1.54 -11.41 -9.37
N GLY A 99 2.87 -11.28 -9.40
CA GLY A 99 3.73 -11.38 -8.22
C GLY A 99 3.96 -10.02 -7.59
N ILE A 100 3.76 -9.90 -6.29
CA ILE A 100 3.96 -8.66 -5.54
C ILE A 100 5.08 -8.87 -4.53
N ILE A 101 6.15 -8.08 -4.64
CA ILE A 101 7.25 -8.14 -3.68
C ILE A 101 6.77 -7.60 -2.33
N LYS A 102 6.79 -8.45 -1.29
CA LYS A 102 6.37 -8.09 0.05
C LYS A 102 7.51 -7.44 0.82
N PHE A 103 7.58 -6.11 0.77
CA PHE A 103 8.56 -5.37 1.57
C PHE A 103 8.22 -5.38 3.05
N PRO A 104 9.22 -5.43 3.96
CA PRO A 104 9.01 -5.21 5.40
C PRO A 104 8.37 -3.85 5.72
N SER A 105 8.68 -2.82 4.91
CA SER A 105 8.20 -1.45 5.11
C SER A 105 7.21 -1.01 4.02
N ILE A 106 6.39 -1.95 3.50
CA ILE A 106 5.40 -1.65 2.47
C ILE A 106 4.50 -0.48 2.88
N SER A 107 4.19 0.39 1.92
CA SER A 107 3.24 1.49 2.08
C SER A 107 2.08 1.34 1.10
N ASN A 108 0.90 1.85 1.51
CA ASN A 108 -0.27 1.95 0.65
C ASN A 108 -0.58 0.64 -0.10
N PHE A 109 -0.62 -0.48 0.62
CA PHE A 109 -0.96 -1.78 0.02
C PHE A 109 -2.37 -1.77 -0.60
N SER A 110 -3.25 -0.85 -0.18
CA SER A 110 -4.55 -0.59 -0.79
C SER A 110 -4.48 -0.12 -2.26
N ASP A 111 -3.30 0.32 -2.73
CA ASP A 111 -3.08 0.62 -4.15
C ASP A 111 -3.27 -0.64 -5.03
N LEU A 112 -3.21 -1.82 -4.44
CA LEU A 112 -3.38 -3.12 -5.10
C LEU A 112 -4.81 -3.68 -5.01
N ASP A 113 -5.68 -3.09 -4.18
CA ASP A 113 -7.07 -3.54 -4.01
C ASP A 113 -7.87 -3.58 -5.33
N PRO A 114 -7.68 -2.63 -6.30
CA PRO A 114 -8.32 -2.74 -7.59
C PRO A 114 -7.97 -4.02 -8.34
N LEU A 115 -6.71 -4.47 -8.24
CA LEU A 115 -6.27 -5.71 -8.89
C LEU A 115 -6.80 -6.97 -8.16
N GLU A 116 -6.96 -6.92 -6.84
CA GLU A 116 -7.55 -8.03 -6.07
C GLU A 116 -9.03 -8.26 -6.40
N ASN A 117 -9.74 -7.20 -6.82
CA ASN A 117 -11.16 -7.27 -7.15
C ASN A 117 -11.43 -7.76 -8.59
N GLU A 118 -10.39 -7.90 -9.42
CA GLU A 118 -10.52 -8.41 -10.78
C GLU A 118 -10.53 -9.94 -10.79
N GLU A 119 -11.57 -10.54 -11.41
CA GLU A 119 -11.75 -11.99 -11.42
C GLU A 119 -10.68 -12.72 -12.24
N ASP A 120 -10.10 -12.04 -13.22
CA ASP A 120 -9.09 -12.58 -14.14
C ASP A 120 -7.65 -12.47 -13.62
N ILE A 121 -7.45 -11.81 -12.44
CA ILE A 121 -6.13 -11.58 -11.86
C ILE A 121 -5.94 -12.41 -10.59
N ASN A 122 -4.81 -13.09 -10.51
CA ASN A 122 -4.36 -13.73 -9.27
C ASN A 122 -3.15 -13.02 -8.71
N LEU A 123 -3.26 -12.49 -7.47
CA LEU A 123 -2.16 -11.81 -6.78
C LEU A 123 -1.42 -12.77 -5.85
N ASN A 124 -0.10 -12.82 -6.00
CA ASN A 124 0.78 -13.66 -5.20
C ASN A 124 1.83 -12.81 -4.46
N TRP A 125 1.82 -12.86 -3.13
CA TRP A 125 2.77 -12.15 -2.32
C TRP A 125 4.09 -12.90 -2.20
N ILE A 126 5.19 -12.26 -2.59
CA ILE A 126 6.54 -12.83 -2.68
C ILE A 126 7.42 -12.23 -1.58
N ASN A 127 7.94 -13.07 -0.70
CA ASN A 127 8.85 -12.67 0.38
C ASN A 127 10.19 -13.41 0.37
N ASN A 128 10.33 -14.43 -0.47
CA ASN A 128 11.52 -15.25 -0.59
C ASN A 128 11.95 -15.38 -2.04
N THR A 129 13.22 -15.71 -2.24
CA THR A 129 13.77 -16.01 -3.57
C THR A 129 13.06 -17.21 -4.19
N GLN A 130 12.58 -17.03 -5.40
CA GLN A 130 11.93 -18.05 -6.22
C GLN A 130 12.10 -17.73 -7.70
N ASP A 131 11.75 -18.66 -8.57
CA ASP A 131 11.62 -18.39 -10.00
C ASP A 131 10.35 -17.57 -10.25
N PHE A 132 10.45 -16.61 -11.16
CA PHE A 132 9.34 -15.73 -11.54
C PHE A 132 8.72 -16.07 -12.88
N ASP A 133 9.12 -17.20 -13.50
CA ASP A 133 8.70 -17.58 -14.83
C ASP A 133 7.18 -17.80 -14.97
N ASP A 134 6.51 -18.14 -13.87
CA ASP A 134 5.05 -18.32 -13.83
C ASP A 134 4.26 -17.01 -13.71
N PHE A 135 4.93 -15.87 -13.56
CA PHE A 135 4.26 -14.57 -13.44
C PHE A 135 4.25 -13.79 -14.75
N ASP A 136 3.13 -13.16 -15.05
CA ASP A 136 2.97 -12.22 -16.16
C ASP A 136 3.48 -10.82 -15.82
N LEU A 137 3.46 -10.47 -14.53
CA LEU A 137 3.90 -9.18 -14.01
C LEU A 137 4.48 -9.33 -12.61
N ILE A 138 5.60 -8.65 -12.34
CA ILE A 138 6.14 -8.46 -10.99
C ILE A 138 5.96 -7.00 -10.57
N ILE A 139 5.32 -6.77 -9.41
CA ILE A 139 5.11 -5.45 -8.85
C ILE A 139 6.05 -5.22 -7.65
N LEU A 140 6.78 -4.12 -7.69
CA LEU A 140 7.50 -3.56 -6.55
C LEU A 140 6.63 -2.42 -5.98
N PRO A 141 5.93 -2.64 -4.87
CA PRO A 141 5.00 -1.65 -4.31
C PRO A 141 5.71 -0.46 -3.66
N GLY A 142 4.94 0.47 -3.14
CA GLY A 142 5.45 1.58 -2.35
C GLY A 142 6.15 1.12 -1.07
N SER A 143 7.10 1.90 -0.61
CA SER A 143 7.87 1.65 0.62
C SER A 143 7.92 2.90 1.50
N LYS A 144 7.81 2.69 2.82
CA LYS A 144 8.02 3.74 3.85
C LYS A 144 9.50 3.94 4.17
N GLN A 145 10.35 2.96 3.84
CA GLN A 145 11.79 2.94 4.09
C GLN A 145 12.51 2.30 2.91
N THR A 146 12.62 3.04 1.81
CA THR A 146 13.12 2.55 0.51
C THR A 146 14.53 1.96 0.60
N ILE A 147 15.42 2.60 1.38
CA ILE A 147 16.80 2.13 1.55
C ILE A 147 16.86 0.82 2.35
N LYS A 148 16.02 0.67 3.35
CA LYS A 148 15.94 -0.56 4.13
C LYS A 148 15.38 -1.71 3.29
N ASP A 149 14.37 -1.43 2.48
CA ASP A 149 13.73 -2.44 1.66
C ASP A 149 14.65 -2.87 0.48
N ILE A 150 15.48 -1.97 -0.08
CA ILE A 150 16.51 -2.38 -1.05
C ILE A 150 17.58 -3.27 -0.39
N SER A 151 17.92 -3.05 0.87
CA SER A 151 18.81 -3.92 1.63
C SER A 151 18.19 -5.30 1.86
N PHE A 152 16.91 -5.36 2.23
CA PHE A 152 16.15 -6.60 2.31
C PHE A 152 16.17 -7.38 0.98
N LEU A 153 15.96 -6.71 -0.16
CA LEU A 153 16.05 -7.38 -1.48
C LEU A 153 17.44 -7.97 -1.76
N LYS A 154 18.51 -7.31 -1.29
CA LYS A 154 19.89 -7.81 -1.42
C LYS A 154 20.12 -9.03 -0.53
N GLU A 155 19.73 -8.95 0.74
CA GLU A 155 19.92 -10.00 1.74
C GLU A 155 19.13 -11.27 1.41
N THR A 156 17.92 -11.14 0.91
CA THR A 156 17.08 -12.26 0.49
C THR A 156 17.43 -12.83 -0.88
N GLY A 157 18.28 -12.15 -1.68
CA GLY A 157 18.60 -12.56 -3.04
C GLY A 157 17.52 -12.24 -4.07
N LEU A 158 16.42 -11.60 -3.70
CA LEU A 158 15.31 -11.23 -4.59
C LEU A 158 15.74 -10.33 -5.74
N ILE A 159 16.80 -9.51 -5.56
CA ILE A 159 17.36 -8.72 -6.67
C ILE A 159 17.76 -9.62 -7.83
N LYS A 160 18.37 -10.78 -7.55
CA LYS A 160 18.77 -11.72 -8.61
C LYS A 160 17.54 -12.24 -9.36
N SER A 161 16.52 -12.70 -8.64
CA SER A 161 15.26 -13.17 -9.28
C SER A 161 14.62 -12.09 -10.15
N ILE A 162 14.59 -10.82 -9.68
CA ILE A 162 14.07 -9.68 -10.45
C ILE A 162 14.90 -9.44 -11.72
N LEU A 163 16.24 -9.48 -11.62
CA LEU A 163 17.11 -9.28 -12.76
C LEU A 163 17.00 -10.42 -13.77
N ASP A 164 16.98 -11.68 -13.31
CA ASP A 164 16.84 -12.86 -14.15
C ASP A 164 15.49 -12.83 -14.91
N TYR A 165 14.40 -12.47 -14.22
CA TYR A 165 13.08 -12.28 -14.82
C TYR A 165 13.08 -11.15 -15.88
N SER A 166 13.73 -10.03 -15.56
CA SER A 166 13.90 -8.92 -16.52
C SER A 166 14.70 -9.33 -17.76
N CYS A 167 15.75 -10.15 -17.59
CA CYS A 167 16.54 -10.68 -18.73
C CYS A 167 15.73 -11.58 -19.65
N LYS A 168 14.71 -12.26 -19.12
CA LYS A 168 13.74 -13.07 -19.88
C LYS A 168 12.59 -12.23 -20.48
N ASN A 169 12.70 -10.91 -20.50
CA ASN A 169 11.67 -9.95 -20.93
C ASN A 169 10.39 -9.95 -20.07
N GLY A 170 10.48 -10.35 -18.81
CA GLY A 170 9.37 -10.27 -17.86
C GLY A 170 8.96 -8.81 -17.59
N ASN A 171 7.67 -8.60 -17.36
CA ASN A 171 7.12 -7.28 -17.09
C ASN A 171 7.34 -6.91 -15.60
N ILE A 172 7.87 -5.73 -15.35
CA ILE A 172 8.14 -5.24 -14.00
C ILE A 172 7.53 -3.86 -13.83
N PHE A 173 6.79 -3.66 -12.74
CA PHE A 173 6.16 -2.40 -12.40
C PHE A 173 6.57 -1.92 -11.00
N GLY A 174 7.09 -0.71 -10.91
CA GLY A 174 7.48 -0.10 -9.63
C GLY A 174 6.59 1.07 -9.27
N ILE A 175 6.08 1.09 -8.03
CA ILE A 175 5.23 2.15 -7.50
C ILE A 175 6.01 2.93 -6.44
N CYS A 176 6.11 4.25 -6.55
CA CYS A 176 6.75 5.15 -5.57
C CYS A 176 8.15 4.64 -5.14
N GLY A 177 8.31 4.11 -3.93
CA GLY A 177 9.57 3.50 -3.46
C GLY A 177 10.03 2.34 -4.35
N GLY A 178 9.13 1.53 -4.87
CA GLY A 178 9.45 0.46 -5.82
C GLY A 178 10.04 1.01 -7.12
N LEU A 179 9.48 2.10 -7.68
CA LEU A 179 10.06 2.78 -8.84
C LEU A 179 11.47 3.31 -8.54
N GLN A 180 11.65 3.92 -7.36
CA GLN A 180 12.95 4.44 -6.94
C GLN A 180 14.00 3.32 -6.84
N MET A 181 13.62 2.15 -6.32
CA MET A 181 14.49 0.96 -6.23
C MET A 181 14.87 0.40 -7.61
N LEU A 182 14.00 0.51 -8.62
CA LEU A 182 14.33 0.12 -10.01
C LEU A 182 15.43 0.98 -10.63
N GLY A 183 15.70 2.15 -10.08
CA GLY A 183 16.76 3.06 -10.50
C GLY A 183 18.17 2.50 -10.25
N GLU A 184 19.18 3.21 -10.78
CA GLU A 184 20.58 2.85 -10.58
C GLU A 184 21.11 3.25 -9.19
N TYR A 185 20.66 4.42 -8.68
CA TYR A 185 21.21 5.00 -7.44
C TYR A 185 20.14 5.69 -6.59
N LEU A 186 20.31 5.53 -5.28
CA LEU A 186 19.55 6.20 -4.22
C LEU A 186 20.54 6.98 -3.34
N GLU A 187 20.23 8.24 -3.03
CA GLU A 187 21.06 9.08 -2.15
C GLU A 187 20.15 9.68 -1.05
N ASP A 188 20.61 9.56 0.20
CA ASP A 188 19.93 10.14 1.36
C ASP A 188 20.85 11.07 2.15
N PRO A 189 21.17 12.28 1.59
CA PRO A 189 22.07 13.21 2.23
C PRO A 189 21.54 13.77 3.56
N TYR A 190 20.30 13.52 3.88
CA TYR A 190 19.62 14.06 5.07
C TYR A 190 19.21 12.99 6.08
N SER A 191 19.58 11.72 5.87
CA SER A 191 19.25 10.57 6.72
C SER A 191 17.75 10.45 7.02
N LYS A 192 16.92 10.69 6.00
CA LYS A 192 15.45 10.63 6.11
C LYS A 192 14.92 9.20 6.18
N GLU A 193 15.64 8.27 5.57
CA GLU A 193 15.32 6.85 5.56
C GLU A 193 15.79 6.11 6.83
N GLY A 194 16.32 6.87 7.83
CA GLY A 194 16.55 6.39 9.20
C GLY A 194 17.69 5.41 9.40
N LEU A 195 18.55 5.22 8.42
CA LEU A 195 19.73 4.36 8.53
C LEU A 195 20.99 5.21 8.76
N ASN A 196 21.88 4.73 9.66
CA ASN A 196 23.20 5.30 9.92
C ASN A 196 24.18 5.12 8.73
N TYR A 197 23.69 5.31 7.50
CA TYR A 197 24.58 5.46 6.37
C TYR A 197 25.25 6.83 6.46
N SER A 198 26.57 6.86 6.22
CA SER A 198 27.24 8.13 6.10
C SER A 198 26.53 8.94 5.01
N ALA A 199 26.14 10.17 5.31
CA ALA A 199 25.34 11.07 4.45
C ALA A 199 25.95 11.33 3.04
N LYS A 200 27.04 10.66 2.68
CA LYS A 200 27.78 10.80 1.43
C LYS A 200 27.76 9.55 0.54
N GLU A 201 27.19 8.42 1.01
CA GLU A 201 27.22 7.19 0.22
C GLU A 201 26.01 7.07 -0.68
N SER A 202 26.27 6.89 -1.98
CA SER A 202 25.26 6.55 -2.97
C SER A 202 25.00 5.04 -2.91
N ILE A 203 23.72 4.66 -2.71
CA ILE A 203 23.30 3.28 -2.59
C ILE A 203 22.88 2.79 -3.98
N LYS A 204 23.42 1.63 -4.39
CA LYS A 204 23.00 1.02 -5.66
C LYS A 204 21.58 0.50 -5.55
N GLY A 205 20.71 0.92 -6.48
CA GLY A 205 19.41 0.32 -6.73
C GLY A 205 19.52 -0.99 -7.51
N ILE A 206 18.40 -1.44 -8.10
CA ILE A 206 18.34 -2.65 -8.93
C ILE A 206 18.99 -2.41 -10.29
N GLY A 207 18.93 -1.16 -10.79
CA GLY A 207 19.60 -0.74 -12.02
C GLY A 207 18.88 -1.10 -13.33
N LEU A 208 17.58 -1.36 -13.27
CA LEU A 208 16.77 -1.63 -14.48
C LEU A 208 16.37 -0.37 -15.23
N LEU A 209 16.31 0.76 -14.54
CA LEU A 209 16.02 2.07 -15.14
C LEU A 209 17.18 3.03 -14.91
N PRO A 210 17.54 3.88 -15.89
CA PRO A 210 18.61 4.87 -15.74
C PRO A 210 18.13 6.06 -14.90
N LEU A 211 17.71 5.79 -13.67
CA LEU A 211 17.18 6.75 -12.72
C LEU A 211 18.12 6.91 -11.53
N LYS A 212 18.14 8.14 -11.00
CA LYS A 212 18.78 8.47 -9.73
C LYS A 212 17.74 9.17 -8.85
N THR A 213 17.58 8.74 -7.61
CA THR A 213 16.71 9.38 -6.63
C THR A 213 17.53 10.00 -5.51
N ILE A 214 17.23 11.26 -5.16
CA ILE A 214 17.83 11.99 -4.04
C ILE A 214 16.74 12.33 -3.05
N PHE A 215 16.77 11.72 -1.85
CA PHE A 215 15.79 11.98 -0.79
C PHE A 215 15.94 13.41 -0.25
N GLN A 216 14.81 14.08 -0.05
CA GLN A 216 14.76 15.50 0.33
C GLN A 216 14.36 15.65 1.82
N LYS A 217 14.66 16.80 2.42
CA LYS A 217 14.24 17.12 3.79
C LYS A 217 12.73 17.19 3.95
N THR A 218 12.05 17.70 2.93
CA THR A 218 10.61 17.94 2.93
C THR A 218 9.92 16.99 1.98
N LYS A 219 8.78 16.45 2.45
CA LYS A 219 7.89 15.61 1.64
C LYS A 219 7.08 16.50 0.70
N ILE A 220 6.98 16.11 -0.56
CA ILE A 220 6.05 16.72 -1.51
C ILE A 220 4.68 16.08 -1.25
N THR A 221 3.66 16.93 -1.07
CA THR A 221 2.26 16.50 -0.95
C THR A 221 1.41 17.56 -1.64
N LYS A 222 0.88 17.25 -2.81
CA LYS A 222 0.02 18.17 -3.57
C LYS A 222 -1.00 17.39 -4.41
N ARG A 223 -2.17 17.97 -4.62
CA ARG A 223 -3.15 17.49 -5.60
C ARG A 223 -2.68 17.89 -6.99
N ILE A 224 -2.76 16.98 -7.93
CA ILE A 224 -2.38 17.20 -9.32
C ILE A 224 -3.44 16.67 -10.27
N THR A 225 -3.54 17.30 -11.42
CA THR A 225 -4.22 16.77 -12.60
C THR A 225 -3.17 16.67 -13.70
N CYS A 226 -3.06 15.54 -14.35
CA CYS A 226 -2.10 15.33 -15.42
C CYS A 226 -2.66 14.39 -16.49
N GLU A 227 -2.11 14.48 -17.69
CA GLU A 227 -2.47 13.65 -18.82
C GLU A 227 -1.48 12.47 -18.92
N ALA A 228 -1.98 11.24 -18.84
CA ALA A 228 -1.17 10.03 -19.04
C ALA A 228 -1.03 9.74 -20.54
N ASN A 229 0.19 9.37 -20.95
CA ASN A 229 0.50 8.91 -22.30
C ASN A 229 0.51 7.38 -22.41
N TRP A 230 0.57 6.69 -21.30
CA TRP A 230 0.67 5.24 -21.24
C TRP A 230 -0.14 4.70 -20.05
N PRO A 231 -0.84 3.57 -20.18
CA PRO A 231 -0.98 2.72 -21.38
C PRO A 231 -1.91 3.32 -22.45
N CYS A 232 -2.71 4.30 -22.09
CA CYS A 232 -3.60 5.03 -23.00
C CYS A 232 -3.62 6.51 -22.64
N LEU A 233 -4.05 7.33 -23.59
CA LEU A 233 -4.21 8.76 -23.36
C LEU A 233 -5.44 9.01 -22.48
N THR A 234 -5.24 9.49 -21.27
CA THR A 234 -6.32 9.79 -20.32
C THR A 234 -5.90 10.86 -19.32
N GLU A 235 -6.88 11.63 -18.84
CA GLU A 235 -6.67 12.58 -17.75
C GLU A 235 -6.78 11.83 -16.41
N ILE A 236 -5.83 12.09 -15.51
CA ILE A 236 -5.76 11.51 -14.19
C ILE A 236 -5.71 12.63 -13.16
N GLU A 237 -6.55 12.53 -12.14
CA GLU A 237 -6.53 13.38 -10.97
C GLU A 237 -6.09 12.57 -9.75
N GLY A 238 -5.19 13.13 -8.94
CA GLY A 238 -4.69 12.42 -7.77
C GLY A 238 -3.77 13.27 -6.90
N PHE A 239 -3.02 12.59 -6.04
CA PHE A 239 -2.05 13.22 -5.15
C PHE A 239 -0.62 12.79 -5.49
N GLU A 240 0.26 13.76 -5.67
CA GLU A 240 1.69 13.53 -5.70
C GLU A 240 2.23 13.53 -4.27
N ILE A 241 2.72 12.36 -3.81
CA ILE A 241 3.20 12.19 -2.43
C ILE A 241 4.50 11.40 -2.44
N HIS A 242 5.65 12.08 -2.24
CA HIS A 242 6.95 11.41 -2.15
C HIS A 242 8.02 12.25 -1.43
N ASN A 243 9.10 11.62 -0.96
CA ASN A 243 10.23 12.28 -0.29
C ASN A 243 11.42 12.54 -1.20
N GLY A 244 11.55 11.82 -2.31
CA GLY A 244 12.71 11.89 -3.20
C GLY A 244 12.42 12.66 -4.49
N ILE A 245 13.45 13.27 -5.03
CA ILE A 245 13.45 13.78 -6.40
C ILE A 245 14.14 12.72 -7.26
N THR A 246 13.42 12.21 -8.26
CA THR A 246 13.93 11.20 -9.19
C THR A 246 14.23 11.86 -10.53
N GLU A 247 15.45 11.63 -11.03
CA GLU A 247 15.94 12.21 -12.27
C GLU A 247 16.47 11.12 -13.22
N VAL A 248 16.28 11.35 -14.52
CA VAL A 248 16.83 10.49 -15.56
C VAL A 248 18.32 10.79 -15.74
N ARG A 249 19.14 9.76 -15.63
CA ARG A 249 20.57 9.85 -15.92
C ARG A 249 20.79 9.73 -17.43
N LYS A 250 21.28 10.80 -18.04
CA LYS A 250 21.65 10.79 -19.46
C LYS A 250 22.98 10.07 -19.62
N LYS A 251 22.98 8.91 -20.26
CA LYS A 251 24.18 8.27 -20.81
C LYS A 251 24.11 8.27 -22.31
N ASN A 252 25.23 8.51 -22.98
CA ASN A 252 25.29 8.49 -24.44
C ASN A 252 25.05 7.06 -24.95
N GLY A 253 24.04 6.87 -25.80
CA GLY A 253 23.74 5.62 -26.49
C GLY A 253 22.76 4.65 -25.81
N GLU A 254 22.11 5.05 -24.73
CA GLU A 254 21.15 4.20 -24.02
C GLU A 254 19.70 4.37 -24.48
N GLU A 255 18.90 3.33 -24.18
CA GLU A 255 17.48 3.19 -24.46
C GLU A 255 16.67 4.43 -24.10
N LYS A 256 15.81 4.86 -24.98
CA LYS A 256 14.95 6.04 -24.73
C LYS A 256 13.90 5.70 -23.70
N LEU A 257 14.14 6.15 -22.46
CA LEU A 257 13.13 6.14 -21.42
C LEU A 257 11.99 7.08 -21.83
N LYS A 258 10.77 6.58 -21.84
CA LYS A 258 9.56 7.34 -22.21
C LYS A 258 8.83 7.78 -20.93
N ASN A 259 8.25 8.98 -20.95
CA ASN A 259 7.44 9.47 -19.82
C ASN A 259 6.05 8.87 -19.87
N ILE A 260 5.54 8.41 -18.71
CA ILE A 260 4.16 7.96 -18.55
C ILE A 260 3.21 9.17 -18.62
N PHE A 261 3.61 10.32 -18.07
CA PHE A 261 2.80 11.54 -18.02
C PHE A 261 3.38 12.62 -18.93
N LYS A 262 2.50 13.39 -19.57
CA LYS A 262 2.89 14.44 -20.55
C LYS A 262 3.74 15.55 -19.94
N GLU A 263 3.33 16.09 -18.80
CA GLU A 263 3.86 17.32 -18.24
C GLU A 263 4.69 17.13 -16.97
N ASN A 264 4.62 15.94 -16.36
CA ASN A 264 5.24 15.65 -15.07
C ASN A 264 6.23 14.52 -15.18
N LYS A 265 7.39 14.71 -14.59
CA LYS A 265 8.43 13.66 -14.46
C LYS A 265 8.12 12.70 -13.31
N LEU A 266 6.88 12.17 -13.26
CA LEU A 266 6.38 11.35 -12.16
C LEU A 266 6.42 9.85 -12.46
N GLY A 267 6.65 9.47 -13.70
CA GLY A 267 6.72 8.07 -14.10
C GLY A 267 7.38 7.90 -15.45
N TRP A 268 8.05 6.77 -15.61
CA TRP A 268 8.77 6.40 -16.82
C TRP A 268 8.54 4.93 -17.15
N TYR A 269 8.60 4.59 -18.43
CA TYR A 269 8.61 3.21 -18.87
C TYR A 269 9.70 2.97 -19.92
N LEU A 270 10.16 1.74 -19.99
CA LEU A 270 11.12 1.24 -20.95
C LEU A 270 10.48 0.07 -21.72
N ASP A 271 10.29 0.25 -23.02
CA ASP A 271 9.77 -0.79 -23.87
C ASP A 271 10.95 -1.54 -24.54
N LYS A 272 11.19 -2.76 -24.09
CA LYS A 272 12.25 -3.61 -24.65
C LYS A 272 11.88 -4.26 -25.98
N LYS A 273 10.60 -4.30 -26.34
CA LYS A 273 10.11 -4.94 -27.57
C LYS A 273 10.46 -4.16 -28.84
N GLU A 274 10.75 -2.85 -28.73
CA GLU A 274 11.18 -2.04 -29.88
C GLU A 274 12.59 -2.42 -30.41
N LYS A 275 13.34 -3.29 -29.72
CA LYS A 275 14.64 -3.79 -30.20
C LYS A 275 14.60 -5.07 -31.05
N GLY A 276 13.44 -5.62 -31.31
CA GLY A 276 13.26 -6.94 -31.97
C GLY A 276 12.88 -6.92 -33.42
N SER A 277 13.02 -5.83 -34.14
CA SER A 277 12.79 -5.80 -35.59
C SER A 277 13.98 -5.21 -36.34
N ILE A 278 14.98 -6.01 -36.55
CA ILE A 278 15.88 -6.00 -37.73
C ILE A 278 15.87 -7.39 -38.31
#